data_937a35123de14f1551b5179debb9c2f7
#
_entry.id   937a35123de14f1551b5179debb9c2f7
#
_cell.length_a   1.000
_cell.length_b   1.000
_cell.length_c   1.000
_cell.angle_alpha   90.00
_cell.angle_beta   90.00
_cell.angle_gamma   90.00
#
_symmetry.space_group_name_H-M   'P 1'
#
loop_
_entity.id
_entity.type
_entity.pdbx_description
1 polymer ?
#
loop_
_entity_poly.entity_id
_entity_poly.type
_entity_poly.pdbx_seq_one_letter_code
_entity_poly.pdbx_strand_id
1 'polypeptide(L)'
;MCEYLSAVYEDVVKRNPGEPEFHQAVLEVLESLEPVLERHPEYKERGIIPMLLEPERIIKFRVPWLDDEGKIQVNRGFRVQFNSAIGPYKGGLRFHPSVYEGIIKFLGFEQIFKNSLTGLPIGGGKGGSDFDPKGKSDGEIMRFCQSYMTELYKYIGKDEDVPAGDIGVGAREIGYLYGQYKRITGLYEGVLTGKGIPYGGSLGRKQATGWGLCYFTDAMLRDRGLSFEGRTVVISGSGNVAIYAAEKAMSLGAKVVAMSDSNGYIHDPEGIDLATVKEIKEGKRGRISEYIKTRKNAEYTEGCRGIWSIPCDIALPCATQNEIDGESARALVKNGVTAVAEGANMPSTPEAIEVFLSAGVLFAPAKAANAGGVATSALEMTQNSQRLSWTLDEVDQKLHTIMTNIYENASRAAKEYGNDGNLVIGANIAGFIKVADAMMAQGAV
;
A
#
# COMPACT_ATOMS: atom_id res chain seq x y z
N MET A 1 -3.54 26.90 -0.30
CA MET A 1 -2.35 26.70 0.55
C MET A 1 -1.81 28.05 1.02
N CYS A 2 -1.58 28.24 2.32
CA CYS A 2 -1.09 29.51 2.88
C CYS A 2 0.38 29.79 2.47
N GLU A 3 0.81 31.07 2.65
CA GLU A 3 2.16 31.52 2.26
C GLU A 3 3.28 30.69 2.89
N TYR A 4 3.15 30.28 4.15
CA TYR A 4 4.13 29.44 4.83
C TYR A 4 4.28 28.08 4.18
N LEU A 5 3.18 27.36 3.90
CA LEU A 5 3.23 26.05 3.24
C LEU A 5 3.73 26.14 1.80
N SER A 6 3.42 27.23 1.10
CA SER A 6 3.95 27.48 -0.24
C SER A 6 5.46 27.66 -0.21
N ALA A 7 6.00 28.45 0.73
CA ALA A 7 7.44 28.62 0.90
C ALA A 7 8.16 27.33 1.28
N VAL A 8 7.55 26.50 2.15
CA VAL A 8 8.08 25.17 2.48
C VAL A 8 8.13 24.26 1.24
N TYR A 9 7.06 24.25 0.43
CA TYR A 9 7.04 23.47 -0.80
C TYR A 9 8.10 23.91 -1.82
N GLU A 10 8.27 25.24 -2.01
CA GLU A 10 9.29 25.78 -2.90
C GLU A 10 10.71 25.37 -2.45
N ASP A 11 10.99 25.38 -1.13
CA ASP A 11 12.27 24.89 -0.60
C ASP A 11 12.47 23.40 -0.86
N VAL A 12 11.45 22.57 -0.69
CA VAL A 12 11.52 21.14 -1.03
C VAL A 12 11.85 20.93 -2.50
N VAL A 13 11.17 21.63 -3.41
CA VAL A 13 11.42 21.52 -4.86
C VAL A 13 12.85 21.94 -5.20
N LYS A 14 13.34 23.02 -4.60
CA LYS A 14 14.71 23.53 -4.80
C LYS A 14 15.77 22.55 -4.30
N ARG A 15 15.55 21.91 -3.16
CA ARG A 15 16.50 20.97 -2.52
C ARG A 15 16.50 19.59 -3.17
N ASN A 16 15.44 19.21 -3.89
CA ASN A 16 15.25 17.89 -4.47
C ASN A 16 15.05 17.96 -6.01
N PRO A 17 16.01 18.49 -6.77
CA PRO A 17 15.84 18.66 -8.21
C PRO A 17 15.73 17.30 -8.91
N GLY A 18 14.76 17.18 -9.84
CA GLY A 18 14.57 15.96 -10.63
C GLY A 18 13.79 14.84 -9.95
N GLU A 19 13.05 15.15 -8.87
CA GLU A 19 12.23 14.18 -8.11
C GLU A 19 10.73 14.53 -8.18
N PRO A 20 10.10 14.52 -9.36
CA PRO A 20 8.73 15.00 -9.54
C PRO A 20 7.69 14.21 -8.71
N GLU A 21 7.89 12.92 -8.51
CA GLU A 21 6.97 12.10 -7.72
C GLU A 21 7.01 12.48 -6.24
N PHE A 22 8.18 12.81 -5.72
CA PHE A 22 8.31 13.29 -4.35
C PHE A 22 7.67 14.67 -4.20
N HIS A 23 7.90 15.59 -5.16
CA HIS A 23 7.26 16.91 -5.14
C HIS A 23 5.74 16.81 -5.13
N GLN A 24 5.17 15.94 -5.96
CA GLN A 24 3.72 15.73 -6.02
C GLN A 24 3.15 15.20 -4.70
N ALA A 25 3.81 14.21 -4.10
CA ALA A 25 3.35 13.64 -2.82
C ALA A 25 3.41 14.67 -1.68
N VAL A 26 4.47 15.47 -1.63
CA VAL A 26 4.60 16.55 -0.64
C VAL A 26 3.50 17.58 -0.83
N LEU A 27 3.23 18.01 -2.07
CA LEU A 27 2.18 18.99 -2.36
C LEU A 27 0.81 18.50 -1.87
N GLU A 28 0.44 17.25 -2.21
CA GLU A 28 -0.84 16.65 -1.81
C GLU A 28 -1.05 16.66 -0.29
N VAL A 29 0.02 16.37 0.45
CA VAL A 29 -0.06 16.39 1.93
C VAL A 29 -0.14 17.82 2.44
N LEU A 30 0.72 18.73 1.98
CA LEU A 30 0.74 20.11 2.44
C LEU A 30 -0.59 20.83 2.22
N GLU A 31 -1.27 20.58 1.09
CA GLU A 31 -2.60 21.13 0.80
C GLU A 31 -3.65 20.74 1.85
N SER A 32 -3.47 19.59 2.50
CA SER A 32 -4.37 19.10 3.56
C SER A 32 -4.08 19.73 4.93
N LEU A 33 -2.91 20.37 5.13
CA LEU A 33 -2.44 20.79 6.46
C LEU A 33 -2.80 22.22 6.86
N GLU A 34 -3.33 23.05 5.95
CA GLU A 34 -3.66 24.43 6.27
C GLU A 34 -4.58 24.55 7.49
N PRO A 35 -5.74 23.85 7.57
CA PRO A 35 -6.61 23.91 8.74
C PRO A 35 -5.99 23.33 10.02
N VAL A 36 -4.96 22.48 9.89
CA VAL A 36 -4.22 21.97 11.05
C VAL A 36 -3.34 23.05 11.64
N LEU A 37 -2.61 23.81 10.82
CA LEU A 37 -1.75 24.89 11.28
C LEU A 37 -2.49 26.06 11.90
N GLU A 38 -3.74 26.31 11.51
CA GLU A 38 -4.59 27.31 12.15
C GLU A 38 -4.91 26.93 13.60
N ARG A 39 -5.06 25.65 13.90
CA ARG A 39 -5.39 25.15 15.25
C ARG A 39 -4.16 24.80 16.06
N HIS A 40 -3.05 24.45 15.40
CA HIS A 40 -1.80 24.00 15.98
C HIS A 40 -0.62 24.82 15.44
N PRO A 41 -0.57 26.15 15.75
CA PRO A 41 0.51 27.03 15.31
C PRO A 41 1.90 26.57 15.78
N GLU A 42 1.95 25.80 16.87
CA GLU A 42 3.19 25.24 17.44
C GLU A 42 3.96 24.35 16.45
N TYR A 43 3.30 23.67 15.53
CA TYR A 43 3.99 22.85 14.51
C TYR A 43 4.79 23.73 13.54
N LYS A 44 4.25 24.90 13.19
CA LYS A 44 4.98 25.90 12.39
C LYS A 44 6.11 26.54 13.19
N GLU A 45 5.84 26.99 14.41
CA GLU A 45 6.79 27.69 15.26
C GLU A 45 8.02 26.84 15.59
N ARG A 46 7.84 25.53 15.72
CA ARG A 46 8.92 24.58 16.01
C ARG A 46 9.52 23.90 14.78
N GLY A 47 9.09 24.26 13.58
CA GLY A 47 9.67 23.74 12.33
C GLY A 47 9.39 22.25 12.08
N ILE A 48 8.28 21.71 12.61
CA ILE A 48 7.94 20.30 12.48
C ILE A 48 7.74 19.90 11.01
N ILE A 49 7.11 20.75 10.19
CA ILE A 49 6.83 20.42 8.80
C ILE A 49 8.12 20.29 7.97
N PRO A 50 9.04 21.26 7.95
CA PRO A 50 10.33 21.08 7.27
C PRO A 50 11.10 19.85 7.74
N MET A 51 11.08 19.54 9.04
CA MET A 51 11.73 18.35 9.60
C MET A 51 11.07 17.06 9.12
N LEU A 52 9.73 17.00 9.04
CA LEU A 52 9.00 15.85 8.52
C LEU A 52 9.27 15.58 7.02
N LEU A 53 9.56 16.62 6.24
CA LEU A 53 9.78 16.52 4.80
C LEU A 53 11.21 16.12 4.42
N GLU A 54 12.13 16.13 5.38
CA GLU A 54 13.51 15.67 5.20
C GLU A 54 13.66 14.27 5.78
N PRO A 55 14.12 13.26 5.00
CA PRO A 55 14.36 11.92 5.54
C PRO A 55 15.49 11.93 6.58
N GLU A 56 15.34 11.18 7.67
CA GLU A 56 16.37 11.05 8.68
C GLU A 56 17.67 10.47 8.11
N ARG A 57 17.55 9.54 7.12
CA ARG A 57 18.72 8.94 6.46
C ARG A 57 18.37 8.35 5.10
N ILE A 58 19.28 8.53 4.13
CA ILE A 58 19.28 7.83 2.85
C ILE A 58 20.57 7.03 2.73
N ILE A 59 20.43 5.73 2.45
CA ILE A 59 21.54 4.82 2.24
C ILE A 59 21.50 4.37 0.78
N LYS A 60 22.60 4.59 0.07
CA LYS A 60 22.79 4.18 -1.33
C LYS A 60 24.05 3.35 -1.44
N PHE A 61 23.97 2.22 -2.10
CA PHE A 61 25.06 1.26 -2.20
C PHE A 61 25.09 0.53 -3.55
N ARG A 62 26.25 0.02 -3.91
CA ARG A 62 26.47 -0.81 -5.08
C ARG A 62 26.13 -2.26 -4.76
N VAL A 63 25.43 -2.95 -5.68
CA VAL A 63 25.06 -4.36 -5.58
C VAL A 63 25.69 -5.13 -6.75
N PRO A 64 26.91 -5.68 -6.61
CA PRO A 64 27.51 -6.52 -7.62
C PRO A 64 27.04 -7.99 -7.43
N TRP A 65 26.69 -8.66 -8.54
CA TRP A 65 26.28 -10.06 -8.51
C TRP A 65 26.70 -10.78 -9.81
N LEU A 66 26.74 -12.10 -9.78
CA LEU A 66 27.09 -12.93 -10.94
C LEU A 66 25.80 -13.47 -11.60
N ASP A 67 25.66 -13.30 -12.91
CA ASP A 67 24.65 -13.99 -13.69
C ASP A 67 24.99 -15.49 -13.87
N ASP A 68 24.11 -16.22 -14.56
CA ASP A 68 24.29 -17.66 -14.78
C ASP A 68 25.45 -17.97 -15.74
N GLU A 69 25.91 -16.97 -16.51
CA GLU A 69 27.09 -17.07 -17.39
C GLU A 69 28.41 -16.76 -16.67
N GLY A 70 28.33 -16.38 -15.37
CA GLY A 70 29.50 -16.00 -14.58
C GLY A 70 29.98 -14.57 -14.81
N LYS A 71 29.20 -13.73 -15.48
CA LYS A 71 29.51 -12.33 -15.73
C LYS A 71 29.06 -11.46 -14.57
N ILE A 72 29.89 -10.49 -14.20
CA ILE A 72 29.56 -9.52 -13.16
C ILE A 72 28.50 -8.54 -13.68
N GLN A 73 27.40 -8.47 -12.96
CA GLN A 73 26.36 -7.46 -13.11
C GLN A 73 26.41 -6.48 -11.94
N VAL A 74 25.99 -5.23 -12.14
CA VAL A 74 26.01 -4.20 -11.11
C VAL A 74 24.69 -3.45 -11.10
N ASN A 75 24.04 -3.43 -9.95
CA ASN A 75 22.84 -2.65 -9.68
C ASN A 75 23.09 -1.65 -8.54
N ARG A 76 22.13 -0.74 -8.33
CA ARG A 76 22.11 0.21 -7.22
C ARG A 76 21.09 -0.24 -6.22
N GLY A 77 21.48 -0.24 -4.94
CA GLY A 77 20.59 -0.47 -3.81
C GLY A 77 20.30 0.83 -3.08
N PHE A 78 19.08 0.95 -2.55
CA PHE A 78 18.63 2.11 -1.79
C PHE A 78 17.85 1.68 -0.56
N ARG A 79 18.01 2.43 0.55
CA ARG A 79 17.12 2.41 1.71
C ARG A 79 16.93 3.83 2.21
N VAL A 80 15.70 4.29 2.27
CA VAL A 80 15.31 5.54 2.90
C VAL A 80 14.70 5.21 4.25
N GLN A 81 15.34 5.66 5.30
CA GLN A 81 14.86 5.69 6.68
C GLN A 81 14.28 7.09 6.89
N PHE A 82 12.95 7.20 6.69
CA PHE A 82 12.36 8.52 6.51
C PHE A 82 12.01 9.19 7.84
N ASN A 83 11.29 8.48 8.71
CA ASN A 83 10.86 9.02 9.99
C ASN A 83 10.64 7.88 11.00
N SER A 84 11.26 7.98 12.16
CA SER A 84 11.20 7.01 13.25
C SER A 84 10.43 7.49 14.49
N ALA A 85 9.80 8.66 14.45
CA ALA A 85 9.15 9.27 15.61
C ALA A 85 8.11 8.37 16.29
N ILE A 86 7.45 7.49 15.55
CA ILE A 86 6.41 6.60 16.10
C ILE A 86 6.83 5.11 16.16
N GLY A 87 8.07 4.78 15.84
CA GLY A 87 8.59 3.42 15.90
C GLY A 87 9.65 3.13 14.83
N PRO A 88 10.17 1.89 14.77
CA PRO A 88 11.19 1.49 13.81
C PRO A 88 10.73 1.74 12.37
N TYR A 89 11.67 2.10 11.50
CA TYR A 89 11.35 2.31 10.09
C TYR A 89 10.72 1.07 9.48
N LYS A 90 9.64 1.23 8.74
CA LYS A 90 8.89 0.13 8.14
C LYS A 90 8.46 0.47 6.73
N GLY A 91 8.76 -0.43 5.80
CA GLY A 91 8.32 -0.32 4.42
C GLY A 91 9.02 -1.29 3.49
N GLY A 92 8.38 -1.54 2.33
CA GLY A 92 8.81 -2.57 1.39
C GLY A 92 10.10 -2.27 0.64
N LEU A 93 10.69 -3.33 0.09
CA LEU A 93 11.76 -3.27 -0.91
C LEU A 93 11.14 -3.48 -2.30
N ARG A 94 11.45 -2.60 -3.24
CA ARG A 94 11.00 -2.70 -4.64
C ARG A 94 12.17 -3.05 -5.55
N PHE A 95 12.06 -4.14 -6.30
CA PHE A 95 13.02 -4.49 -7.35
C PHE A 95 12.38 -4.29 -8.72
N HIS A 96 12.75 -3.18 -9.35
CA HIS A 96 12.20 -2.79 -10.65
C HIS A 96 13.14 -1.81 -11.36
N PRO A 97 13.30 -1.90 -12.71
CA PRO A 97 14.20 -1.02 -13.46
C PRO A 97 13.95 0.48 -13.29
N SER A 98 12.73 0.89 -12.97
CA SER A 98 12.38 2.29 -12.73
C SER A 98 12.83 2.85 -11.38
N VAL A 99 13.41 2.02 -10.50
CA VAL A 99 13.81 2.46 -9.16
C VAL A 99 15.03 3.37 -9.23
N TYR A 100 14.87 4.56 -8.68
CA TYR A 100 15.93 5.51 -8.38
C TYR A 100 15.63 6.19 -7.03
N GLU A 101 16.54 7.02 -6.56
CA GLU A 101 16.47 7.62 -5.23
C GLU A 101 15.17 8.38 -4.97
N GLY A 102 14.72 9.21 -5.93
CA GLY A 102 13.48 10.00 -5.82
C GLY A 102 12.22 9.13 -5.67
N ILE A 103 12.14 7.99 -6.40
CA ILE A 103 11.03 7.04 -6.24
C ILE A 103 11.03 6.44 -4.83
N ILE A 104 12.19 6.08 -4.30
CA ILE A 104 12.29 5.48 -2.96
C ILE A 104 11.99 6.53 -1.88
N LYS A 105 12.42 7.78 -2.06
CA LYS A 105 12.09 8.90 -1.18
C LYS A 105 10.58 9.18 -1.17
N PHE A 106 9.96 9.31 -2.34
CA PHE A 106 8.51 9.46 -2.50
C PHE A 106 7.74 8.38 -1.74
N LEU A 107 8.07 7.11 -2.01
CA LEU A 107 7.39 5.98 -1.36
C LEU A 107 7.65 5.91 0.14
N GLY A 108 8.84 6.32 0.60
CA GLY A 108 9.18 6.41 2.02
C GLY A 108 8.38 7.48 2.74
N PHE A 109 8.19 8.64 2.11
CA PHE A 109 7.37 9.72 2.62
C PHE A 109 5.91 9.30 2.78
N GLU A 110 5.30 8.72 1.74
CA GLU A 110 3.93 8.20 1.82
C GLU A 110 3.76 7.12 2.90
N GLN A 111 4.82 6.33 3.12
CA GLN A 111 4.80 5.26 4.11
C GLN A 111 4.66 5.79 5.54
N ILE A 112 5.11 7.01 5.83
CA ILE A 112 4.94 7.66 7.15
C ILE A 112 3.45 7.72 7.50
N PHE A 113 2.64 8.29 6.61
CA PHE A 113 1.21 8.50 6.82
C PHE A 113 0.45 7.17 6.87
N LYS A 114 0.75 6.28 5.94
CA LYS A 114 0.15 4.96 5.89
C LYS A 114 0.40 4.16 7.17
N ASN A 115 1.61 4.18 7.68
CA ASN A 115 1.97 3.47 8.90
C ASN A 115 1.35 4.11 10.15
N SER A 116 1.35 5.44 10.23
CA SER A 116 0.76 6.16 11.36
C SER A 116 -0.73 5.90 11.51
N LEU A 117 -1.46 5.78 10.40
CA LEU A 117 -2.89 5.47 10.39
C LEU A 117 -3.20 4.11 11.03
N THR A 118 -2.30 3.13 10.95
CA THR A 118 -2.53 1.81 11.55
C THR A 118 -2.67 1.85 13.08
N GLY A 119 -2.22 2.93 13.71
CA GLY A 119 -2.16 3.01 15.17
C GLY A 119 -1.01 2.25 15.82
N LEU A 120 -0.27 1.46 15.02
CA LEU A 120 0.83 0.61 15.49
C LEU A 120 2.15 1.38 15.58
N PRO A 121 3.09 0.97 16.44
CA PRO A 121 4.37 1.65 16.65
C PRO A 121 5.36 1.30 15.53
N ILE A 122 5.16 1.83 14.34
CA ILE A 122 6.00 1.66 13.16
C ILE A 122 6.18 2.99 12.42
N GLY A 123 7.42 3.35 12.17
CA GLY A 123 7.81 4.55 11.42
C GLY A 123 7.75 4.35 9.91
N GLY A 124 8.23 5.33 9.16
CA GLY A 124 8.24 5.33 7.70
C GLY A 124 9.61 5.01 7.12
N GLY A 125 9.66 4.06 6.20
CA GLY A 125 10.85 3.72 5.43
C GLY A 125 10.52 3.04 4.11
N LYS A 126 11.47 3.05 3.19
CA LYS A 126 11.33 2.38 1.89
C LYS A 126 12.71 2.02 1.35
N GLY A 127 12.76 0.98 0.52
CA GLY A 127 14.00 0.60 -0.14
C GLY A 127 13.75 -0.04 -1.50
N GLY A 128 14.84 -0.42 -2.15
CA GLY A 128 14.75 -1.12 -3.42
C GLY A 128 16.02 -1.05 -4.25
N SER A 129 15.89 -1.50 -5.48
CA SER A 129 16.97 -1.55 -6.47
C SER A 129 16.40 -1.42 -7.88
N ASP A 130 17.23 -0.92 -8.80
CA ASP A 130 16.99 -0.94 -10.25
C ASP A 130 17.13 -2.34 -10.88
N PHE A 131 17.26 -3.39 -10.08
CA PHE A 131 17.27 -4.79 -10.50
C PHE A 131 15.90 -5.23 -11.04
N ASP A 132 15.88 -5.87 -12.21
CA ASP A 132 14.68 -6.50 -12.78
C ASP A 132 14.70 -8.01 -12.53
N PRO A 133 13.84 -8.56 -11.67
CA PRO A 133 13.76 -9.99 -11.44
C PRO A 133 13.09 -10.76 -12.58
N LYS A 134 12.43 -10.09 -13.54
CA LYS A 134 11.76 -10.78 -14.65
C LYS A 134 12.76 -11.46 -15.55
N GLY A 135 12.49 -12.73 -15.85
CA GLY A 135 13.35 -13.53 -16.73
C GLY A 135 14.67 -13.99 -16.10
N LYS A 136 14.90 -13.68 -14.82
CA LYS A 136 16.06 -14.17 -14.08
C LYS A 136 15.79 -15.54 -13.47
N SER A 137 16.84 -16.36 -13.40
CA SER A 137 16.79 -17.65 -12.71
C SER A 137 16.70 -17.46 -11.17
N ASP A 138 16.23 -18.47 -10.47
CA ASP A 138 16.22 -18.47 -9.00
C ASP A 138 17.63 -18.31 -8.42
N GLY A 139 18.64 -18.87 -9.10
CA GLY A 139 20.05 -18.72 -8.74
C GLY A 139 20.55 -17.28 -8.86
N GLU A 140 20.21 -16.60 -9.95
CA GLU A 140 20.53 -15.19 -10.15
C GLU A 140 19.87 -14.29 -9.11
N ILE A 141 18.57 -14.49 -8.87
CA ILE A 141 17.81 -13.73 -7.86
C ILE A 141 18.38 -13.96 -6.46
N MET A 142 18.75 -15.20 -6.13
CA MET A 142 19.38 -15.51 -4.84
C MET A 142 20.72 -14.77 -4.68
N ARG A 143 21.61 -14.83 -5.67
CA ARG A 143 22.90 -14.13 -5.64
C ARG A 143 22.74 -12.62 -5.51
N PHE A 144 21.76 -12.04 -6.27
CA PHE A 144 21.43 -10.63 -6.14
C PHE A 144 20.94 -10.29 -4.72
N CYS A 145 19.98 -11.03 -4.18
CA CYS A 145 19.44 -10.80 -2.82
C CYS A 145 20.54 -10.92 -1.75
N GLN A 146 21.44 -11.88 -1.89
CA GLN A 146 22.57 -12.05 -0.97
C GLN A 146 23.53 -10.86 -1.02
N SER A 147 23.87 -10.38 -2.20
CA SER A 147 24.70 -9.19 -2.38
C SER A 147 24.03 -7.92 -1.83
N TYR A 148 22.75 -7.73 -2.16
CA TYR A 148 21.96 -6.61 -1.65
C TYR A 148 21.90 -6.58 -0.11
N MET A 149 21.65 -7.73 0.52
CA MET A 149 21.59 -7.85 1.98
C MET A 149 22.97 -7.68 2.63
N THR A 150 24.05 -8.05 1.97
CA THR A 150 25.42 -7.86 2.48
C THR A 150 25.76 -6.37 2.72
N GLU A 151 25.14 -5.47 1.99
CA GLU A 151 25.27 -4.03 2.26
C GLU A 151 24.21 -3.53 3.22
N LEU A 152 22.96 -3.98 3.06
CA LEU A 152 21.83 -3.45 3.83
C LEU A 152 21.83 -3.88 5.30
N TYR A 153 22.34 -5.05 5.66
CA TYR A 153 22.24 -5.61 7.03
C TYR A 153 22.77 -4.69 8.14
N LYS A 154 23.69 -3.78 7.80
CA LYS A 154 24.31 -2.83 8.73
C LYS A 154 23.35 -1.77 9.27
N TYR A 155 22.22 -1.62 8.60
CA TYR A 155 21.26 -0.51 8.81
C TYR A 155 19.87 -0.97 9.18
N ILE A 156 19.66 -2.29 9.32
CA ILE A 156 18.36 -2.88 9.61
C ILE A 156 18.43 -3.80 10.84
N GLY A 157 17.31 -3.94 11.51
CA GLY A 157 17.17 -4.79 12.70
C GLY A 157 15.72 -4.78 13.16
N LYS A 158 15.37 -5.71 14.04
CA LYS A 158 13.98 -5.89 14.52
C LYS A 158 13.39 -4.64 15.21
N ASP A 159 14.23 -3.84 15.83
CA ASP A 159 13.86 -2.66 16.63
C ASP A 159 14.35 -1.34 15.97
N GLU A 160 14.98 -1.41 14.81
CA GLU A 160 15.57 -0.27 14.10
C GLU A 160 14.87 -0.03 12.76
N ASP A 161 14.91 -1.00 11.87
CA ASP A 161 14.36 -0.91 10.53
C ASP A 161 13.94 -2.30 10.03
N VAL A 162 12.67 -2.48 9.71
CA VAL A 162 12.11 -3.77 9.31
C VAL A 162 11.54 -3.70 7.90
N PRO A 163 12.34 -4.02 6.86
CA PRO A 163 11.87 -4.05 5.49
C PRO A 163 10.83 -5.15 5.25
N ALA A 164 10.07 -5.01 4.15
CA ALA A 164 9.07 -5.96 3.69
C ALA A 164 9.17 -6.18 2.19
N GLY A 165 8.27 -6.99 1.62
CA GLY A 165 8.11 -7.10 0.17
C GLY A 165 7.34 -5.94 -0.44
N ASP A 166 7.58 -5.71 -1.74
CA ASP A 166 6.87 -4.78 -2.62
C ASP A 166 6.99 -5.31 -4.07
N ILE A 167 6.78 -4.50 -5.10
CA ILE A 167 6.95 -4.91 -6.50
C ILE A 167 8.31 -5.58 -6.71
N GLY A 168 8.31 -6.77 -7.31
CA GLY A 168 9.50 -7.56 -7.58
C GLY A 168 10.13 -8.25 -6.35
N VAL A 169 9.53 -8.12 -5.17
CA VAL A 169 9.99 -8.75 -3.92
C VAL A 169 8.84 -9.49 -3.25
N GLY A 170 8.77 -10.77 -3.46
CA GLY A 170 7.80 -11.67 -2.84
C GLY A 170 8.42 -12.54 -1.75
N ALA A 171 7.71 -13.62 -1.39
CA ALA A 171 8.15 -14.54 -0.36
C ALA A 171 9.50 -15.20 -0.67
N ARG A 172 9.81 -15.46 -1.96
CA ARG A 172 11.09 -16.02 -2.41
C ARG A 172 12.24 -15.06 -2.09
N GLU A 173 12.14 -13.82 -2.53
CA GLU A 173 13.14 -12.77 -2.32
C GLU A 173 13.32 -12.48 -0.82
N ILE A 174 12.25 -12.38 -0.08
CA ILE A 174 12.28 -12.21 1.39
C ILE A 174 13.03 -13.40 2.04
N GLY A 175 12.79 -14.61 1.56
CA GLY A 175 13.51 -15.79 2.05
C GLY A 175 15.02 -15.70 1.82
N TYR A 176 15.46 -15.32 0.63
CA TYR A 176 16.87 -15.16 0.30
C TYR A 176 17.53 -14.01 1.08
N LEU A 177 16.83 -12.87 1.21
CA LEU A 177 17.29 -11.74 2.02
C LEU A 177 17.44 -12.12 3.50
N TYR A 178 16.44 -12.80 4.07
CA TYR A 178 16.45 -13.24 5.46
C TYR A 178 17.55 -14.27 5.73
N GLY A 179 17.72 -15.25 4.82
CA GLY A 179 18.78 -16.25 4.92
C GLY A 179 20.17 -15.62 4.95
N GLN A 180 20.42 -14.61 4.13
CA GLN A 180 21.70 -13.90 4.12
C GLN A 180 21.88 -13.03 5.37
N TYR A 181 20.86 -12.32 5.84
CA TYR A 181 20.91 -11.58 7.09
C TYR A 181 21.31 -12.49 8.26
N LYS A 182 20.60 -13.61 8.41
CA LYS A 182 20.90 -14.61 9.45
C LYS A 182 22.33 -15.17 9.33
N ARG A 183 22.80 -15.42 8.10
CA ARG A 183 24.15 -15.93 7.87
C ARG A 183 25.23 -14.94 8.32
N ILE A 184 25.04 -13.64 8.07
CA ILE A 184 26.00 -12.59 8.42
C ILE A 184 25.98 -12.29 9.92
N THR A 185 24.78 -12.13 10.48
CA THR A 185 24.61 -11.67 11.87
C THR A 185 24.68 -12.79 12.90
N GLY A 186 24.40 -14.03 12.50
CA GLY A 186 24.20 -15.15 13.43
C GLY A 186 22.89 -15.06 14.24
N LEU A 187 22.02 -14.09 13.96
CA LEU A 187 20.80 -13.85 14.71
C LEU A 187 19.57 -14.44 14.02
N TYR A 188 18.66 -15.00 14.82
CA TYR A 188 17.31 -15.34 14.42
C TYR A 188 16.35 -14.36 15.08
N GLU A 189 15.98 -13.31 14.34
CA GLU A 189 15.15 -12.23 14.87
C GLU A 189 14.08 -11.76 13.85
N GLY A 190 13.17 -10.90 14.27
CA GLY A 190 12.04 -10.39 13.48
C GLY A 190 12.41 -9.26 12.52
N VAL A 191 13.56 -9.31 11.86
CA VAL A 191 14.03 -8.28 10.92
C VAL A 191 13.25 -8.43 9.63
N LEU A 192 12.79 -8.56 8.86
CA LEU A 192 12.01 -8.65 7.62
C LEU A 192 10.59 -9.16 7.91
N THR A 193 9.62 -8.65 7.18
CA THR A 193 8.26 -9.19 7.19
C THR A 193 7.85 -9.72 5.82
N GLY A 194 6.82 -10.59 5.80
CA GLY A 194 6.47 -11.39 4.63
C GLY A 194 7.28 -12.67 4.54
N LYS A 195 7.86 -13.10 5.67
CA LYS A 195 8.57 -14.38 5.79
C LYS A 195 7.63 -15.57 5.58
N GLY A 196 8.21 -16.71 5.20
CA GLY A 196 7.49 -17.97 5.19
C GLY A 196 7.08 -18.41 6.62
N ILE A 197 5.96 -19.10 6.73
CA ILE A 197 5.42 -19.58 8.01
C ILE A 197 6.47 -20.38 8.82
N PRO A 198 7.29 -21.27 8.21
CA PRO A 198 8.25 -22.06 8.97
C PRO A 198 9.37 -21.24 9.64
N TYR A 199 9.57 -19.99 9.26
CA TYR A 199 10.63 -19.15 9.81
C TYR A 199 10.15 -17.75 10.24
N GLY A 200 8.96 -17.70 10.84
CA GLY A 200 8.46 -16.54 11.56
C GLY A 200 7.49 -15.65 10.76
N GLY A 201 6.94 -16.14 9.67
CA GLY A 201 5.86 -15.48 8.93
C GLY A 201 4.52 -15.52 9.69
N SER A 202 3.60 -14.63 9.35
CA SER A 202 2.26 -14.56 9.90
C SER A 202 1.23 -15.17 8.96
N LEU A 203 0.29 -15.92 9.51
CA LEU A 203 -0.95 -16.25 8.82
C LEU A 203 -1.70 -14.96 8.45
N GLY A 204 -2.57 -15.03 7.43
CA GLY A 204 -3.36 -13.88 6.99
C GLY A 204 -2.58 -12.84 6.16
N ARG A 205 -1.25 -12.90 6.06
CA ARG A 205 -0.46 -11.89 5.34
C ARG A 205 -0.82 -11.79 3.85
N LYS A 206 -1.12 -12.94 3.23
CA LYS A 206 -1.52 -13.01 1.82
C LYS A 206 -2.87 -12.33 1.58
N GLN A 207 -3.79 -12.50 2.49
CA GLN A 207 -5.15 -11.97 2.46
C GLN A 207 -5.25 -10.50 2.86
N ALA A 208 -4.33 -10.05 3.69
CA ALA A 208 -4.44 -8.86 4.51
C ALA A 208 -4.82 -7.57 3.77
N THR A 209 -4.27 -7.33 2.58
CA THR A 209 -4.58 -6.10 1.82
C THR A 209 -6.01 -6.14 1.30
N GLY A 210 -6.43 -7.26 0.69
CA GLY A 210 -7.80 -7.40 0.17
C GLY A 210 -8.86 -7.48 1.27
N TRP A 211 -8.61 -8.24 2.34
CA TRP A 211 -9.51 -8.29 3.48
C TRP A 211 -9.60 -6.93 4.19
N GLY A 212 -8.46 -6.30 4.42
CA GLY A 212 -8.40 -4.97 5.04
C GLY A 212 -9.15 -3.91 4.24
N LEU A 213 -9.02 -3.92 2.91
CA LEU A 213 -9.78 -3.07 2.01
C LEU A 213 -11.29 -3.20 2.25
N CYS A 214 -11.79 -4.44 2.34
CA CYS A 214 -13.21 -4.69 2.58
C CYS A 214 -13.63 -4.28 4.00
N TYR A 215 -12.81 -4.46 5.03
CA TYR A 215 -13.11 -4.00 6.39
C TYR A 215 -13.20 -2.47 6.48
N PHE A 216 -12.27 -1.77 5.85
CA PHE A 216 -12.33 -0.31 5.76
C PHE A 216 -13.60 0.15 5.04
N THR A 217 -13.88 -0.47 3.88
CA THR A 217 -15.06 -0.15 3.07
C THR A 217 -16.36 -0.45 3.83
N ASP A 218 -16.44 -1.56 4.55
CA ASP A 218 -17.61 -1.92 5.36
C ASP A 218 -17.85 -0.91 6.49
N ALA A 219 -16.79 -0.46 7.18
CA ALA A 219 -16.88 0.60 8.17
C ALA A 219 -17.41 1.92 7.56
N MET A 220 -16.89 2.30 6.39
CA MET A 220 -17.34 3.47 5.64
C MET A 220 -18.81 3.38 5.21
N LEU A 221 -19.24 2.21 4.74
CA LEU A 221 -20.63 1.96 4.35
C LEU A 221 -21.57 2.03 5.56
N ARG A 222 -21.20 1.37 6.67
CA ARG A 222 -22.01 1.32 7.91
C ARG A 222 -22.24 2.70 8.51
N ASP A 223 -21.28 3.60 8.45
CA ASP A 223 -21.42 4.97 8.91
C ASP A 223 -22.54 5.73 8.16
N ARG A 224 -22.90 5.26 6.96
CA ARG A 224 -24.00 5.78 6.13
C ARG A 224 -25.24 4.87 6.13
N GLY A 225 -25.33 3.91 7.03
CA GLY A 225 -26.43 2.96 7.10
C GLY A 225 -26.49 1.96 5.94
N LEU A 226 -25.36 1.75 5.25
CA LEU A 226 -25.20 0.84 4.13
C LEU A 226 -24.37 -0.39 4.54
N SER A 227 -24.28 -1.40 3.67
CA SER A 227 -23.42 -2.58 3.87
C SER A 227 -23.07 -3.21 2.53
N PHE A 228 -22.22 -4.22 2.53
CA PHE A 228 -21.95 -5.06 1.36
C PHE A 228 -23.11 -6.00 0.99
N GLU A 229 -23.99 -6.30 1.95
CA GLU A 229 -25.08 -7.27 1.76
C GLU A 229 -25.97 -6.89 0.56
N GLY A 230 -26.10 -7.82 -0.39
CA GLY A 230 -26.90 -7.66 -1.61
C GLY A 230 -26.33 -6.66 -2.63
N ARG A 231 -25.15 -6.08 -2.42
CA ARG A 231 -24.54 -5.10 -3.33
C ARG A 231 -23.77 -5.76 -4.46
N THR A 232 -23.82 -5.12 -5.61
CA THR A 232 -23.03 -5.49 -6.78
C THR A 232 -21.65 -4.83 -6.71
N VAL A 233 -20.59 -5.65 -6.83
CA VAL A 233 -19.20 -5.20 -6.71
C VAL A 233 -18.43 -5.48 -8.00
N VAL A 234 -17.67 -4.50 -8.46
CA VAL A 234 -16.69 -4.64 -9.55
C VAL A 234 -15.28 -4.45 -8.98
N ILE A 235 -14.38 -5.36 -9.33
CA ILE A 235 -13.00 -5.37 -8.83
C ILE A 235 -12.04 -5.43 -10.01
N SER A 236 -11.14 -4.47 -10.15
CA SER A 236 -10.06 -4.59 -11.14
C SER A 236 -8.91 -5.46 -10.64
N GLY A 237 -8.23 -6.08 -11.59
CA GLY A 237 -7.14 -7.00 -11.27
C GLY A 237 -7.61 -8.43 -11.00
N SER A 238 -6.65 -9.33 -10.92
CA SER A 238 -6.79 -10.74 -10.54
C SER A 238 -5.55 -11.24 -9.81
N GLY A 239 -4.81 -10.30 -9.23
CA GLY A 239 -3.69 -10.59 -8.34
C GLY A 239 -4.16 -10.78 -6.89
N ASN A 240 -3.21 -10.78 -5.99
CA ASN A 240 -3.44 -11.06 -4.57
C ASN A 240 -4.51 -10.14 -3.94
N VAL A 241 -4.38 -8.83 -4.15
CA VAL A 241 -5.32 -7.86 -3.56
C VAL A 241 -6.74 -8.10 -4.08
N ALA A 242 -6.91 -8.23 -5.40
CA ALA A 242 -8.21 -8.42 -6.03
C ALA A 242 -8.89 -9.73 -5.63
N ILE A 243 -8.16 -10.85 -5.61
CA ILE A 243 -8.69 -12.17 -5.24
C ILE A 243 -9.21 -12.16 -3.80
N TYR A 244 -8.43 -11.60 -2.86
CA TYR A 244 -8.83 -11.59 -1.46
C TYR A 244 -9.81 -10.47 -1.11
N ALA A 245 -9.85 -9.38 -1.89
CA ALA A 245 -10.97 -8.43 -1.82
C ALA A 245 -12.29 -9.09 -2.28
N ALA A 246 -12.27 -9.84 -3.39
CA ALA A 246 -13.43 -10.60 -3.85
C ALA A 246 -13.91 -11.62 -2.80
N GLU A 247 -12.97 -12.38 -2.23
CA GLU A 247 -13.29 -13.36 -1.17
C GLU A 247 -13.99 -12.71 0.02
N LYS A 248 -13.45 -11.60 0.53
CA LYS A 248 -14.01 -10.93 1.69
C LYS A 248 -15.32 -10.22 1.35
N ALA A 249 -15.43 -9.53 0.21
CA ALA A 249 -16.67 -8.90 -0.22
C ALA A 249 -17.83 -9.91 -0.34
N MET A 250 -17.56 -11.07 -0.94
CA MET A 250 -18.54 -12.16 -1.02
C MET A 250 -18.91 -12.69 0.37
N SER A 251 -17.95 -12.82 1.28
CA SER A 251 -18.23 -13.26 2.66
C SER A 251 -19.07 -12.26 3.45
N LEU A 252 -19.07 -10.98 3.06
CA LEU A 252 -19.90 -9.91 3.60
C LEU A 252 -21.26 -9.77 2.88
N GLY A 253 -21.62 -10.73 2.01
CA GLY A 253 -22.91 -10.79 1.32
C GLY A 253 -22.98 -10.07 -0.01
N ALA A 254 -21.87 -9.58 -0.55
CA ALA A 254 -21.84 -8.91 -1.87
C ALA A 254 -21.81 -9.91 -3.02
N LYS A 255 -22.28 -9.46 -4.18
CA LYS A 255 -22.13 -10.16 -5.46
C LYS A 255 -21.03 -9.49 -6.28
N VAL A 256 -19.86 -10.14 -6.40
CA VAL A 256 -18.79 -9.68 -7.28
C VAL A 256 -19.12 -10.14 -8.70
N VAL A 257 -19.25 -9.21 -9.64
CA VAL A 257 -19.71 -9.52 -11.03
C VAL A 257 -18.62 -9.36 -12.07
N ALA A 258 -17.50 -8.70 -11.76
CA ALA A 258 -16.41 -8.53 -12.72
C ALA A 258 -15.05 -8.51 -12.05
N MET A 259 -14.06 -9.05 -12.75
CA MET A 259 -12.62 -8.97 -12.44
C MET A 259 -11.81 -8.78 -13.73
N SER A 260 -10.58 -8.24 -13.63
CA SER A 260 -9.74 -7.98 -14.80
C SER A 260 -8.32 -8.51 -14.67
N ASP A 261 -7.60 -8.56 -15.78
CA ASP A 261 -6.14 -8.57 -15.81
C ASP A 261 -5.62 -7.54 -16.83
N SER A 262 -4.32 -7.54 -17.12
CA SER A 262 -3.73 -6.54 -18.02
C SER A 262 -4.26 -6.60 -19.47
N ASN A 263 -4.90 -7.70 -19.88
CA ASN A 263 -5.37 -7.89 -21.25
C ASN A 263 -6.87 -7.57 -21.41
N GLY A 264 -7.66 -7.72 -20.34
CA GLY A 264 -9.10 -7.50 -20.42
C GLY A 264 -9.80 -7.81 -19.11
N TYR A 265 -11.11 -7.93 -19.17
CA TYR A 265 -11.94 -8.23 -18.01
C TYR A 265 -13.00 -9.30 -18.31
N ILE A 266 -13.42 -9.98 -17.26
CA ILE A 266 -14.57 -10.88 -17.26
C ILE A 266 -15.76 -10.21 -16.58
N HIS A 267 -16.94 -10.41 -17.13
CA HIS A 267 -18.21 -10.05 -16.54
C HIS A 267 -19.11 -11.29 -16.43
N ASP A 268 -19.47 -11.66 -15.22
CA ASP A 268 -20.39 -12.75 -14.91
C ASP A 268 -21.58 -12.19 -14.13
N PRO A 269 -22.74 -11.97 -14.78
CA PRO A 269 -23.92 -11.39 -14.13
C PRO A 269 -24.48 -12.26 -13.00
N GLU A 270 -24.19 -13.56 -13.01
CA GLU A 270 -24.59 -14.49 -11.94
C GLU A 270 -23.66 -14.42 -10.70
N GLY A 271 -22.53 -13.75 -10.84
CA GLY A 271 -21.48 -13.63 -9.84
C GLY A 271 -20.25 -14.47 -10.17
N ILE A 272 -19.08 -13.88 -9.93
CA ILE A 272 -17.78 -14.51 -10.17
C ILE A 272 -17.64 -15.79 -9.34
N ASP A 273 -17.30 -16.89 -10.00
CA ASP A 273 -16.80 -18.11 -9.32
C ASP A 273 -15.34 -17.93 -8.95
N LEU A 274 -15.10 -17.54 -7.69
CA LEU A 274 -13.77 -17.25 -7.20
C LEU A 274 -12.85 -18.47 -7.16
N ALA A 275 -13.39 -19.67 -7.03
CA ALA A 275 -12.61 -20.92 -7.08
C ALA A 275 -11.96 -21.09 -8.45
N THR A 276 -12.71 -20.87 -9.52
CA THR A 276 -12.21 -20.89 -10.90
C THR A 276 -11.13 -19.80 -11.12
N VAL A 277 -11.34 -18.58 -10.61
CA VAL A 277 -10.33 -17.50 -10.69
C VAL A 277 -9.04 -17.90 -9.97
N LYS A 278 -9.13 -18.43 -8.75
CA LYS A 278 -7.95 -18.91 -7.99
C LYS A 278 -7.22 -20.02 -8.74
N GLU A 279 -7.93 -21.00 -9.30
CA GLU A 279 -7.30 -22.07 -10.08
C GLU A 279 -6.51 -21.52 -11.28
N ILE A 280 -7.11 -20.58 -12.02
CA ILE A 280 -6.47 -19.95 -13.18
C ILE A 280 -5.24 -19.13 -12.74
N LYS A 281 -5.38 -18.27 -11.75
CA LYS A 281 -4.36 -17.27 -11.39
C LYS A 281 -3.27 -17.81 -10.46
N GLU A 282 -3.65 -18.53 -9.42
CA GLU A 282 -2.72 -19.06 -8.42
C GLU A 282 -2.20 -20.46 -8.79
N GLY A 283 -3.08 -21.32 -9.34
CA GLY A 283 -2.71 -22.68 -9.75
C GLY A 283 -1.93 -22.70 -11.07
N LYS A 284 -2.54 -22.22 -12.15
CA LYS A 284 -2.01 -22.32 -13.52
C LYS A 284 -1.18 -21.12 -13.96
N ARG A 285 -1.25 -19.98 -13.23
CA ARG A 285 -0.67 -18.69 -13.64
C ARG A 285 -1.15 -18.22 -15.01
N GLY A 286 -2.40 -18.60 -15.37
CA GLY A 286 -3.05 -18.30 -16.64
C GLY A 286 -3.63 -16.89 -16.75
N ARG A 287 -4.29 -16.62 -17.87
CA ARG A 287 -5.00 -15.35 -18.12
C ARG A 287 -6.46 -15.47 -17.68
N ILE A 288 -7.05 -14.34 -17.23
CA ILE A 288 -8.44 -14.34 -16.76
C ILE A 288 -9.43 -14.69 -17.86
N SER A 289 -9.06 -14.51 -19.14
CA SER A 289 -9.85 -14.94 -20.30
C SER A 289 -10.17 -16.43 -20.33
N GLU A 290 -9.40 -17.25 -19.58
CA GLU A 290 -9.68 -18.69 -19.48
C GLU A 290 -10.96 -19.00 -18.68
N TYR A 291 -11.46 -18.05 -17.90
CA TYR A 291 -12.66 -18.17 -17.07
C TYR A 291 -13.90 -18.55 -17.88
N ILE A 292 -14.10 -17.95 -19.07
CA ILE A 292 -15.26 -18.21 -19.93
C ILE A 292 -15.29 -19.64 -20.51
N LYS A 293 -14.19 -20.41 -20.41
CA LYS A 293 -14.17 -21.80 -20.81
C LYS A 293 -15.02 -22.69 -19.89
N THR A 294 -15.14 -22.29 -18.61
CA THR A 294 -15.88 -23.02 -17.58
C THR A 294 -17.23 -22.38 -17.24
N ARG A 295 -17.34 -21.06 -17.40
CA ARG A 295 -18.54 -20.26 -17.07
C ARG A 295 -19.15 -19.71 -18.34
N LYS A 296 -20.14 -20.43 -18.90
CA LYS A 296 -20.73 -20.12 -20.22
C LYS A 296 -21.55 -18.82 -20.28
N ASN A 297 -22.07 -18.36 -19.13
CA ASN A 297 -22.87 -17.12 -19.04
C ASN A 297 -21.98 -15.88 -18.82
N ALA A 298 -20.68 -16.08 -18.62
CA ALA A 298 -19.73 -14.99 -18.48
C ALA A 298 -19.18 -14.55 -19.83
N GLU A 299 -18.88 -13.27 -19.93
CA GLU A 299 -18.28 -12.64 -21.10
C GLU A 299 -16.86 -12.19 -20.78
N TYR A 300 -15.99 -12.26 -21.79
CA TYR A 300 -14.66 -11.66 -21.74
C TYR A 300 -14.57 -10.54 -22.76
N THR A 301 -14.07 -9.38 -22.32
CA THR A 301 -13.83 -8.22 -23.17
C THR A 301 -12.37 -7.82 -23.11
N GLU A 302 -11.75 -7.56 -24.26
CA GLU A 302 -10.40 -7.05 -24.35
C GLU A 302 -10.34 -5.58 -23.88
N GLY A 303 -9.21 -5.18 -23.26
CA GLY A 303 -9.01 -3.84 -22.72
C GLY A 303 -9.53 -3.73 -21.29
N CYS A 304 -8.60 -3.68 -20.33
CA CYS A 304 -8.92 -3.75 -18.90
C CYS A 304 -9.73 -2.55 -18.36
N ARG A 305 -9.60 -1.34 -18.95
CA ARG A 305 -10.31 -0.13 -18.50
C ARG A 305 -11.82 -0.18 -18.69
N GLY A 306 -12.31 -0.96 -19.67
CA GLY A 306 -13.74 -1.12 -19.92
C GLY A 306 -14.53 -1.68 -18.73
N ILE A 307 -13.87 -2.29 -17.77
CA ILE A 307 -14.48 -2.83 -16.55
C ILE A 307 -15.28 -1.75 -15.77
N TRP A 308 -14.84 -0.49 -15.81
CA TRP A 308 -15.47 0.62 -15.09
C TRP A 308 -16.78 1.12 -15.74
N SER A 309 -17.14 0.59 -16.90
CA SER A 309 -18.45 0.83 -17.51
C SER A 309 -19.55 -0.10 -17.00
N ILE A 310 -19.19 -1.16 -16.26
CA ILE A 310 -20.14 -2.12 -15.70
C ILE A 310 -20.88 -1.47 -14.52
N PRO A 311 -22.22 -1.45 -14.50
CA PRO A 311 -22.98 -0.94 -13.36
C PRO A 311 -22.65 -1.70 -12.07
N CYS A 312 -22.35 -0.96 -11.00
CA CYS A 312 -22.08 -1.54 -9.69
C CYS A 312 -22.41 -0.54 -8.57
N ASP A 313 -22.66 -1.06 -7.38
CA ASP A 313 -22.80 -0.27 -6.16
C ASP A 313 -21.42 0.10 -5.58
N ILE A 314 -20.46 -0.80 -5.68
CA ILE A 314 -19.13 -0.64 -5.09
C ILE A 314 -18.07 -0.99 -6.13
N ALA A 315 -17.10 -0.08 -6.32
CA ALA A 315 -15.93 -0.31 -7.17
C ALA A 315 -14.67 -0.42 -6.32
N LEU A 316 -13.90 -1.51 -6.53
CA LEU A 316 -12.65 -1.78 -5.82
C LEU A 316 -11.49 -1.84 -6.83
N PRO A 317 -10.81 -0.73 -7.13
CA PRO A 317 -9.64 -0.74 -8.00
C PRO A 317 -8.44 -1.39 -7.29
N CYS A 318 -8.09 -2.60 -7.74
CA CYS A 318 -7.08 -3.47 -7.12
C CYS A 318 -5.95 -3.87 -8.08
N ALA A 319 -5.84 -3.26 -9.26
CA ALA A 319 -4.87 -3.64 -10.28
C ALA A 319 -3.63 -2.75 -10.28
N THR A 320 -3.72 -1.55 -10.84
CA THR A 320 -2.56 -0.71 -11.14
C THR A 320 -2.80 0.78 -10.87
N GLN A 321 -1.70 1.52 -10.80
CA GLN A 321 -1.72 2.97 -10.72
C GLN A 321 -2.43 3.60 -11.94
N ASN A 322 -3.21 4.67 -11.70
CA ASN A 322 -3.91 5.46 -12.72
C ASN A 322 -4.83 4.65 -13.65
N GLU A 323 -5.46 3.60 -13.12
CA GLU A 323 -6.41 2.79 -13.86
C GLU A 323 -7.80 3.40 -13.99
N ILE A 324 -8.17 4.30 -13.07
CA ILE A 324 -9.40 5.10 -13.13
C ILE A 324 -9.03 6.54 -13.47
N ASP A 325 -9.35 6.97 -14.68
CA ASP A 325 -9.27 8.36 -15.12
C ASP A 325 -10.61 9.08 -14.95
N GLY A 326 -10.67 10.37 -15.31
CA GLY A 326 -11.90 11.16 -15.20
C GLY A 326 -13.07 10.62 -16.02
N GLU A 327 -12.81 9.99 -17.17
CA GLU A 327 -13.85 9.38 -18.00
C GLU A 327 -14.44 8.14 -17.31
N SER A 328 -13.57 7.25 -16.82
CA SER A 328 -13.98 6.06 -16.06
C SER A 328 -14.74 6.43 -14.79
N ALA A 329 -14.32 7.49 -14.09
CA ALA A 329 -15.00 7.98 -12.89
C ALA A 329 -16.41 8.51 -13.23
N ARG A 330 -16.55 9.30 -14.30
CA ARG A 330 -17.88 9.77 -14.76
C ARG A 330 -18.79 8.61 -15.18
N ALA A 331 -18.25 7.56 -15.78
CA ALA A 331 -19.02 6.37 -16.12
C ALA A 331 -19.54 5.64 -14.87
N LEU A 332 -18.69 5.45 -13.85
CA LEU A 332 -19.08 4.86 -12.57
C LEU A 332 -20.18 5.69 -11.87
N VAL A 333 -20.01 7.01 -11.79
CA VAL A 333 -21.01 7.92 -11.21
C VAL A 333 -22.34 7.85 -11.97
N LYS A 334 -22.30 7.90 -13.30
CA LYS A 334 -23.50 7.77 -14.15
C LYS A 334 -24.22 6.45 -13.93
N ASN A 335 -23.49 5.37 -13.67
CA ASN A 335 -24.03 4.04 -13.41
C ASN A 335 -24.46 3.83 -11.95
N GLY A 336 -24.37 4.85 -11.11
CA GLY A 336 -24.91 4.85 -9.75
C GLY A 336 -23.99 4.25 -8.70
N VAL A 337 -22.66 4.26 -8.90
CA VAL A 337 -21.70 3.80 -7.88
C VAL A 337 -21.88 4.57 -6.57
N THR A 338 -21.97 3.87 -5.46
CA THR A 338 -22.15 4.44 -4.12
C THR A 338 -20.80 4.63 -3.42
N ALA A 339 -19.87 3.68 -3.63
CA ALA A 339 -18.57 3.68 -2.98
C ALA A 339 -17.45 3.25 -3.94
N VAL A 340 -16.32 3.91 -3.82
CA VAL A 340 -15.04 3.54 -4.46
C VAL A 340 -13.98 3.43 -3.40
N ALA A 341 -13.31 2.28 -3.30
CA ALA A 341 -12.26 2.07 -2.30
C ALA A 341 -10.99 1.49 -2.96
N GLU A 342 -9.89 2.16 -2.75
CA GLU A 342 -8.62 1.91 -3.45
C GLU A 342 -7.80 0.77 -2.82
N GLY A 343 -7.75 -0.37 -3.48
CA GLY A 343 -6.92 -1.51 -3.09
C GLY A 343 -5.49 -1.45 -3.64
N ALA A 344 -5.33 -0.94 -4.87
CA ALA A 344 -4.02 -0.65 -5.45
C ALA A 344 -3.42 0.65 -4.89
N ASN A 345 -2.15 0.93 -5.20
CA ASN A 345 -1.55 2.22 -4.88
C ASN A 345 -1.89 3.24 -5.97
N MET A 346 -2.51 4.36 -5.59
CA MET A 346 -2.92 5.46 -6.47
C MET A 346 -3.64 5.01 -7.75
N PRO A 347 -4.69 4.19 -7.67
CA PRO A 347 -5.38 3.70 -8.87
C PRO A 347 -6.23 4.77 -9.55
N SER A 348 -6.71 5.79 -8.81
CA SER A 348 -7.48 6.90 -9.35
C SER A 348 -6.59 8.11 -9.62
N THR A 349 -6.82 8.75 -10.77
CA THR A 349 -6.17 10.05 -11.06
C THR A 349 -6.78 11.16 -10.19
N PRO A 350 -6.07 12.30 -9.99
CA PRO A 350 -6.64 13.44 -9.26
C PRO A 350 -7.99 13.92 -9.82
N GLU A 351 -8.15 13.94 -11.15
CA GLU A 351 -9.43 14.26 -11.81
C GLU A 351 -10.53 13.26 -11.42
N ALA A 352 -10.21 11.96 -11.37
CA ALA A 352 -11.18 10.93 -10.97
C ALA A 352 -11.64 11.12 -9.52
N ILE A 353 -10.72 11.42 -8.62
CA ILE A 353 -11.02 11.69 -7.19
C ILE A 353 -11.96 12.90 -7.06
N GLU A 354 -11.67 13.98 -7.79
CA GLU A 354 -12.53 15.17 -7.80
C GLU A 354 -13.96 14.85 -8.30
N VAL A 355 -14.07 14.03 -9.35
CA VAL A 355 -15.38 13.57 -9.87
C VAL A 355 -16.14 12.78 -8.80
N PHE A 356 -15.51 11.87 -8.08
CA PHE A 356 -16.15 11.09 -7.02
C PHE A 356 -16.61 11.96 -5.86
N LEU A 357 -15.73 12.81 -5.35
CA LEU A 357 -16.04 13.70 -4.22
C LEU A 357 -17.16 14.69 -4.58
N SER A 358 -17.11 15.30 -5.76
CA SER A 358 -18.13 16.23 -6.23
C SER A 358 -19.51 15.59 -6.44
N ALA A 359 -19.53 14.30 -6.79
CA ALA A 359 -20.76 13.52 -6.96
C ALA A 359 -21.29 12.94 -5.64
N GLY A 360 -20.61 13.13 -4.51
CA GLY A 360 -21.00 12.57 -3.22
C GLY A 360 -20.79 11.06 -3.09
N VAL A 361 -19.93 10.47 -3.93
CA VAL A 361 -19.52 9.06 -3.82
C VAL A 361 -18.64 8.90 -2.60
N LEU A 362 -18.86 7.84 -1.84
CA LEU A 362 -17.97 7.48 -0.71
C LEU A 362 -16.61 7.03 -1.28
N PHE A 363 -15.59 7.85 -1.08
CA PHE A 363 -14.26 7.60 -1.62
C PHE A 363 -13.25 7.25 -0.52
N ALA A 364 -12.62 6.08 -0.63
CA ALA A 364 -11.61 5.60 0.30
C ALA A 364 -10.21 5.63 -0.35
N PRO A 365 -9.31 6.53 0.09
CA PRO A 365 -7.98 6.68 -0.51
C PRO A 365 -7.06 5.50 -0.19
N ALA A 366 -6.17 5.16 -1.11
CA ALA A 366 -5.27 4.01 -1.03
C ALA A 366 -4.47 3.93 0.27
N LYS A 367 -3.88 5.05 0.71
CA LYS A 367 -3.05 5.09 1.93
C LYS A 367 -3.79 4.62 3.20
N ALA A 368 -5.11 4.78 3.25
CA ALA A 368 -5.96 4.30 4.33
C ALA A 368 -6.56 2.93 4.02
N ALA A 369 -7.22 2.79 2.87
CA ALA A 369 -8.00 1.61 2.51
C ALA A 369 -7.13 0.35 2.30
N ASN A 370 -5.93 0.47 1.75
CA ASN A 370 -5.04 -0.68 1.50
C ASN A 370 -3.99 -0.93 2.61
N ALA A 371 -4.11 -0.28 3.76
CA ALA A 371 -3.16 -0.41 4.87
C ALA A 371 -3.13 -1.80 5.54
N GLY A 372 -4.06 -2.69 5.20
CA GLY A 372 -4.13 -4.04 5.78
C GLY A 372 -2.84 -4.84 5.63
N GLY A 373 -2.14 -4.69 4.50
CA GLY A 373 -0.86 -5.35 4.27
C GLY A 373 0.23 -4.94 5.27
N VAL A 374 0.39 -3.65 5.52
CA VAL A 374 1.39 -3.15 6.49
C VAL A 374 0.92 -3.40 7.92
N ALA A 375 -0.37 -3.32 8.21
CA ALA A 375 -0.92 -3.67 9.50
C ALA A 375 -0.57 -5.13 9.88
N THR A 376 -0.85 -6.08 9.00
CA THR A 376 -0.48 -7.49 9.25
C THR A 376 1.03 -7.71 9.28
N SER A 377 1.82 -6.93 8.55
CA SER A 377 3.28 -6.96 8.70
C SER A 377 3.72 -6.53 10.10
N ALA A 378 3.10 -5.51 10.70
CA ALA A 378 3.38 -5.13 12.08
C ALA A 378 2.90 -6.19 13.09
N LEU A 379 1.78 -6.86 12.82
CA LEU A 379 1.35 -8.02 13.61
C LEU A 379 2.36 -9.19 13.51
N GLU A 380 2.99 -9.40 12.36
CA GLU A 380 4.11 -10.36 12.21
C GLU A 380 5.29 -9.96 13.10
N MET A 381 5.67 -8.66 13.14
CA MET A 381 6.71 -8.18 14.04
C MET A 381 6.35 -8.47 15.51
N THR A 382 5.11 -8.24 15.91
CA THR A 382 4.64 -8.53 17.28
C THR A 382 4.76 -10.01 17.61
N GLN A 383 4.32 -10.90 16.72
CA GLN A 383 4.46 -12.35 16.89
C GLN A 383 5.93 -12.76 17.00
N ASN A 384 6.81 -12.18 16.16
CA ASN A 384 8.25 -12.44 16.22
C ASN A 384 8.86 -12.01 17.55
N SER A 385 8.48 -10.84 18.09
CA SER A 385 8.96 -10.34 19.37
C SER A 385 8.51 -11.21 20.54
N GLN A 386 7.29 -11.74 20.48
CA GLN A 386 6.75 -12.67 21.47
C GLN A 386 7.27 -14.11 21.31
N ARG A 387 7.86 -14.44 20.14
CA ARG A 387 8.20 -15.80 19.72
C ARG A 387 7.01 -16.76 19.70
N LEU A 388 5.85 -16.26 19.36
CA LEU A 388 4.60 -16.98 19.23
C LEU A 388 4.05 -16.85 17.81
N SER A 389 3.21 -17.80 17.42
CA SER A 389 2.41 -17.72 16.20
C SER A 389 0.94 -17.64 16.58
N TRP A 390 0.23 -16.69 16.00
CA TRP A 390 -1.21 -16.54 16.16
C TRP A 390 -1.96 -17.35 15.11
N THR A 391 -3.17 -17.75 15.45
CA THR A 391 -4.11 -18.37 14.50
C THR A 391 -4.55 -17.36 13.45
N LEU A 392 -5.12 -17.86 12.34
CA LEU A 392 -5.68 -16.99 11.31
C LEU A 392 -6.78 -16.08 11.86
N ASP A 393 -7.63 -16.63 12.73
CA ASP A 393 -8.74 -15.88 13.34
C ASP A 393 -8.24 -14.75 14.26
N GLU A 394 -7.19 -14.98 15.05
CA GLU A 394 -6.57 -13.94 15.88
C GLU A 394 -5.99 -12.81 15.03
N VAL A 395 -5.32 -13.15 13.92
CA VAL A 395 -4.77 -12.15 12.99
C VAL A 395 -5.91 -11.39 12.30
N ASP A 396 -6.96 -12.09 11.84
CA ASP A 396 -8.10 -11.48 11.15
C ASP A 396 -8.88 -10.52 12.05
N GLN A 397 -9.16 -10.90 13.30
CA GLN A 397 -9.82 -10.03 14.27
C GLN A 397 -9.03 -8.75 14.54
N LYS A 398 -7.69 -8.86 14.69
CA LYS A 398 -6.82 -7.69 14.87
C LYS A 398 -6.80 -6.82 13.62
N LEU A 399 -6.71 -7.43 12.44
CA LEU A 399 -6.76 -6.72 11.16
C LEU A 399 -8.09 -5.95 11.02
N HIS A 400 -9.22 -6.60 11.30
CA HIS A 400 -10.53 -5.96 11.27
C HIS A 400 -10.58 -4.73 12.18
N THR A 401 -10.15 -4.88 13.43
CA THR A 401 -10.11 -3.77 14.39
C THR A 401 -9.23 -2.62 13.90
N ILE A 402 -8.04 -2.93 13.38
CA ILE A 402 -7.11 -1.89 12.87
C ILE A 402 -7.74 -1.14 11.70
N MET A 403 -8.32 -1.85 10.72
CA MET A 403 -8.89 -1.21 9.54
C MET A 403 -10.13 -0.36 9.86
N THR A 404 -10.96 -0.81 10.80
CA THR A 404 -12.09 -0.02 11.32
C THR A 404 -11.59 1.26 12.00
N ASN A 405 -10.57 1.15 12.86
CA ASN A 405 -9.98 2.32 13.53
C ASN A 405 -9.35 3.30 12.54
N ILE A 406 -8.73 2.82 11.45
CA ILE A 406 -8.20 3.70 10.39
C ILE A 406 -9.33 4.54 9.79
N TYR A 407 -10.45 3.91 9.45
CA TYR A 407 -11.62 4.62 8.93
C TYR A 407 -12.14 5.67 9.93
N GLU A 408 -12.38 5.25 11.17
CA GLU A 408 -12.92 6.12 12.22
C GLU A 408 -12.01 7.34 12.49
N ASN A 409 -10.70 7.14 12.53
CA ASN A 409 -9.74 8.21 12.75
C ASN A 409 -9.68 9.17 11.55
N ALA A 410 -9.68 8.66 10.31
CA ALA A 410 -9.70 9.50 9.12
C ALA A 410 -11.02 10.29 8.99
N SER A 411 -12.16 9.64 9.23
CA SER A 411 -13.48 10.27 9.20
C SER A 411 -13.62 11.36 10.27
N ARG A 412 -13.18 11.07 11.50
CA ARG A 412 -13.17 12.04 12.61
C ARG A 412 -12.30 13.25 12.29
N ALA A 413 -11.08 13.05 11.78
CA ALA A 413 -10.18 14.12 11.40
C ALA A 413 -10.78 14.97 10.26
N ALA A 414 -11.35 14.35 9.23
CA ALA A 414 -12.03 15.09 8.17
C ALA A 414 -13.13 15.99 8.71
N LYS A 415 -13.99 15.47 9.57
CA LYS A 415 -15.09 16.22 10.19
C LYS A 415 -14.59 17.34 11.09
N GLU A 416 -13.63 17.04 11.97
CA GLU A 416 -13.07 18.00 12.91
C GLU A 416 -12.43 19.20 12.20
N TYR A 417 -11.74 18.97 11.08
CA TYR A 417 -11.06 20.01 10.32
C TYR A 417 -11.90 20.59 9.14
N GLY A 418 -13.24 20.44 9.19
CA GLY A 418 -14.16 21.12 8.28
C GLY A 418 -14.26 20.49 6.89
N ASN A 419 -13.83 19.26 6.71
CA ASN A 419 -13.84 18.50 5.45
C ASN A 419 -14.66 17.21 5.58
N ASP A 420 -15.83 17.27 6.23
CA ASP A 420 -16.66 16.08 6.50
C ASP A 420 -16.92 15.26 5.23
N GLY A 421 -16.69 13.96 5.32
CA GLY A 421 -16.80 13.01 4.20
C GLY A 421 -15.59 12.94 3.27
N ASN A 422 -14.62 13.85 3.35
CA ASN A 422 -13.38 13.80 2.56
C ASN A 422 -12.29 12.99 3.28
N LEU A 423 -12.26 11.69 3.03
CA LEU A 423 -11.29 10.79 3.65
C LEU A 423 -9.85 10.98 3.12
N VAL A 424 -9.65 11.63 1.97
CA VAL A 424 -8.29 11.96 1.48
C VAL A 424 -7.64 12.94 2.43
N ILE A 425 -8.32 14.05 2.70
CA ILE A 425 -7.87 15.07 3.66
C ILE A 425 -7.81 14.48 5.07
N GLY A 426 -8.84 13.74 5.49
CA GLY A 426 -8.91 13.16 6.81
C GLY A 426 -7.77 12.19 7.11
N ALA A 427 -7.37 11.34 6.15
CA ALA A 427 -6.25 10.42 6.30
C ALA A 427 -4.90 11.17 6.39
N ASN A 428 -4.70 12.21 5.57
CA ASN A 428 -3.49 13.03 5.64
C ASN A 428 -3.37 13.73 7.00
N ILE A 429 -4.44 14.35 7.48
CA ILE A 429 -4.47 15.05 8.77
C ILE A 429 -4.26 14.09 9.95
N ALA A 430 -5.01 12.99 10.00
CA ALA A 430 -4.89 12.00 11.09
C ALA A 430 -3.47 11.39 11.15
N GLY A 431 -2.90 11.07 9.98
CA GLY A 431 -1.54 10.56 9.88
C GLY A 431 -0.50 11.59 10.31
N PHE A 432 -0.65 12.84 9.87
CA PHE A 432 0.26 13.94 10.20
C PHE A 432 0.28 14.24 11.71
N ILE A 433 -0.88 14.49 12.33
CA ILE A 433 -0.97 14.91 13.73
C ILE A 433 -0.26 13.91 14.63
N LYS A 434 -0.50 12.60 14.43
CA LYS A 434 0.14 11.56 15.26
C LYS A 434 1.67 11.60 15.18
N VAL A 435 2.22 11.81 14.00
CA VAL A 435 3.68 11.88 13.80
C VAL A 435 4.22 13.21 14.33
N ALA A 436 3.54 14.32 14.04
CA ALA A 436 3.93 15.66 14.50
C ALA A 436 3.96 15.76 16.02
N ASP A 437 2.96 15.22 16.72
CA ASP A 437 2.93 15.17 18.19
C ASP A 437 4.10 14.37 18.77
N ALA A 438 4.42 13.22 18.15
CA ALA A 438 5.56 12.41 18.57
C ALA A 438 6.88 13.16 18.35
N MET A 439 7.06 13.82 17.19
CA MET A 439 8.24 14.65 16.91
C MET A 439 8.34 15.83 17.88
N MET A 440 7.22 16.50 18.17
CA MET A 440 7.18 17.58 19.17
C MET A 440 7.62 17.12 20.56
N ALA A 441 7.17 15.94 20.97
CA ALA A 441 7.51 15.39 22.28
C ALA A 441 8.98 14.95 22.39
N GLN A 442 9.57 14.47 21.29
CA GLN A 442 10.95 13.98 21.25
C GLN A 442 11.97 15.10 21.01
N GLY A 443 11.55 16.21 20.43
CA GLY A 443 12.43 17.34 20.12
C GLY A 443 13.11 17.22 18.76
N ALA A 444 14.19 17.99 18.59
CA ALA A 444 14.99 18.00 17.35
C ALA A 444 16.00 16.84 17.39
N VAL A 445 15.60 15.67 16.94
CA VAL A 445 16.41 14.43 16.94
C VAL A 445 16.59 13.92 15.52
#